data_9b292874771cdc14db7335b02ea2a2e8
#
_entry.id   9b292874771cdc14db7335b02ea2a2e8
#
_cell.length_a   1.000
_cell.length_b   1.000
_cell.length_c   1.000
_cell.angle_alpha   90.00
_cell.angle_beta   90.00
_cell.angle_gamma   90.00
#
_symmetry.space_group_name_H-M   'P 1'
#
loop_
_entity.id
_entity.type
_entity.pdbx_description
1 polymer ?
#
loop_
_entity_poly.entity_id
_entity_poly.type
_entity_poly.pdbx_seq_one_letter_code
_entity_poly.pdbx_strand_id
1 'polypeptide(L)'
;ESLYHKESGLPDDFYLPCSYAYYYIQTNNLPKALEYLKQLDSIYEKYPYPYYSSISNYMYAGYHIESKEYDKALKEYEELLTITKKTALFRHVQLLQERAKVLVLMNQKQEACKIYEEINHLKDSLDAQSYLSQINELHTLYQIDKSELNYINIQKNLYYWSLSVILVIVVLIIIAIFRIKRTNNRLLQSQQEQEKAKKQAEKSIHTKSLFLSNMSHEI
;
A
#
# COMPACT_ATOMS: atom_id res chain seq x y z
N GLU A 1 16.52 11.46 -39.04
CA GLU A 1 15.28 10.89 -38.39
C GLU A 1 14.15 10.66 -39.40
N SER A 2 13.97 11.48 -40.43
CA SER A 2 12.85 11.34 -41.38
C SER A 2 12.99 10.22 -42.44
N LEU A 3 14.14 9.62 -42.61
CA LEU A 3 14.40 8.58 -43.61
C LEU A 3 14.07 7.15 -43.18
N TYR A 4 14.14 6.87 -41.86
CA TYR A 4 13.85 5.54 -41.32
C TYR A 4 12.34 5.20 -41.28
N HIS A 5 11.47 6.21 -41.26
CA HIS A 5 10.01 6.04 -41.15
C HIS A 5 9.33 5.74 -42.51
N LYS A 6 10.00 6.01 -43.63
CA LYS A 6 9.42 5.83 -44.96
C LYS A 6 9.39 4.38 -45.44
N GLU A 7 10.22 3.51 -44.86
CA GLU A 7 10.28 2.09 -45.24
C GLU A 7 9.32 1.18 -44.44
N SER A 8 8.86 1.60 -43.25
CA SER A 8 7.98 0.78 -42.41
C SER A 8 6.49 0.87 -42.77
N GLY A 9 6.09 1.84 -43.60
CA GLY A 9 4.68 2.07 -43.99
C GLY A 9 3.73 2.41 -42.83
N LEU A 10 4.28 2.68 -41.66
CA LEU A 10 3.52 3.02 -40.45
C LEU A 10 3.32 4.54 -40.36
N PRO A 11 2.11 5.04 -40.05
CA PRO A 11 1.90 6.45 -39.80
C PRO A 11 2.75 6.94 -38.63
N ASP A 12 3.46 8.05 -38.83
CA ASP A 12 4.23 8.70 -37.74
C ASP A 12 3.36 9.01 -36.49
N ASP A 13 2.06 9.17 -36.72
CA ASP A 13 1.06 9.50 -35.71
C ASP A 13 0.84 8.37 -34.68
N PHE A 14 1.26 7.12 -34.93
CA PHE A 14 1.03 6.00 -34.06
C PHE A 14 2.06 5.92 -32.89
N TYR A 15 3.32 6.17 -33.18
CA TYR A 15 4.40 5.98 -32.22
C TYR A 15 4.36 6.95 -31.06
N LEU A 16 3.96 8.19 -31.32
CA LEU A 16 3.94 9.22 -30.29
C LEU A 16 2.87 8.96 -29.23
N PRO A 17 1.59 8.69 -29.57
CA PRO A 17 0.58 8.28 -28.59
C PRO A 17 0.96 7.01 -27.83
N CYS A 18 1.56 6.02 -28.50
CA CYS A 18 2.03 4.79 -27.88
C CYS A 18 3.09 5.07 -26.79
N SER A 19 4.08 5.91 -27.11
CA SER A 19 5.14 6.29 -26.18
C SER A 19 4.61 7.05 -24.97
N TYR A 20 3.66 7.97 -25.18
CA TYR A 20 3.02 8.69 -24.09
C TYR A 20 2.10 7.80 -23.25
N ALA A 21 1.33 6.91 -23.88
CA ALA A 21 0.51 5.93 -23.16
C ALA A 21 1.40 5.09 -22.23
N TYR A 22 2.49 4.53 -22.76
CA TYR A 22 3.46 3.77 -21.99
C TYR A 22 4.04 4.59 -20.83
N TYR A 23 4.52 5.80 -21.09
CA TYR A 23 5.08 6.68 -20.06
C TYR A 23 4.09 6.97 -18.94
N TYR A 24 2.83 7.29 -19.27
CA TYR A 24 1.82 7.61 -18.26
C TYR A 24 1.32 6.37 -17.51
N ILE A 25 1.34 5.18 -18.11
CA ILE A 25 1.12 3.91 -17.39
C ILE A 25 2.23 3.72 -16.35
N GLN A 26 3.50 3.82 -16.75
CA GLN A 26 4.65 3.62 -15.88
C GLN A 26 4.72 4.65 -14.74
N THR A 27 4.24 5.86 -14.96
CA THR A 27 4.19 6.92 -13.94
C THR A 27 2.88 6.95 -13.16
N ASN A 28 2.02 5.94 -13.34
CA ASN A 28 0.72 5.80 -12.69
C ASN A 28 -0.22 7.01 -12.88
N ASN A 29 -0.09 7.72 -14.00
CA ASN A 29 -1.00 8.80 -14.39
C ASN A 29 -2.11 8.25 -15.28
N LEU A 30 -3.00 7.46 -14.70
CA LEU A 30 -4.03 6.72 -15.40
C LEU A 30 -4.98 7.58 -16.26
N PRO A 31 -5.41 8.79 -15.84
CA PRO A 31 -6.26 9.63 -16.68
C PRO A 31 -5.59 10.03 -18.01
N LYS A 32 -4.31 10.41 -17.96
CA LYS A 32 -3.56 10.73 -19.17
C LYS A 32 -3.23 9.48 -20.00
N ALA A 33 -2.90 8.38 -19.36
CA ALA A 33 -2.70 7.11 -20.06
C ALA A 33 -3.93 6.74 -20.89
N LEU A 34 -5.13 6.82 -20.30
CA LEU A 34 -6.39 6.51 -20.99
C LEU A 34 -6.67 7.45 -22.17
N GLU A 35 -6.31 8.73 -22.08
CA GLU A 35 -6.43 9.69 -23.18
C GLU A 35 -5.61 9.24 -24.39
N TYR A 36 -4.35 8.85 -24.19
CA TYR A 36 -3.48 8.37 -25.28
C TYR A 36 -3.88 6.98 -25.79
N LEU A 37 -4.40 6.11 -24.94
CA LEU A 37 -4.96 4.81 -25.36
C LEU A 37 -6.15 5.01 -26.31
N LYS A 38 -7.05 5.94 -26.03
CA LYS A 38 -8.17 6.29 -26.95
C LYS A 38 -7.69 6.88 -28.27
N GLN A 39 -6.56 7.59 -28.28
CA GLN A 39 -5.94 8.04 -29.54
C GLN A 39 -5.44 6.85 -30.35
N LEU A 40 -4.83 5.83 -29.71
CA LEU A 40 -4.44 4.59 -30.39
C LEU A 40 -5.65 3.86 -31.00
N ASP A 41 -6.77 3.79 -30.27
CA ASP A 41 -8.00 3.19 -30.80
C ASP A 41 -8.52 3.93 -32.04
N SER A 42 -8.53 5.27 -32.01
CA SER A 42 -8.93 6.09 -33.16
C SER A 42 -8.03 5.86 -34.36
N ILE A 43 -6.72 5.66 -34.16
CA ILE A 43 -5.78 5.33 -35.21
C ILE A 43 -6.06 3.93 -35.77
N TYR A 44 -6.34 2.96 -34.88
CA TYR A 44 -6.70 1.61 -35.30
C TYR A 44 -8.02 1.58 -36.10
N GLU A 45 -9.03 2.33 -35.71
CA GLU A 45 -10.28 2.47 -36.47
C GLU A 45 -10.03 2.98 -37.88
N LYS A 46 -9.10 3.93 -38.05
CA LYS A 46 -8.72 4.50 -39.34
C LYS A 46 -7.84 3.54 -40.15
N TYR A 47 -6.96 2.81 -39.48
CA TYR A 47 -5.99 1.90 -40.09
C TYR A 47 -6.05 0.54 -39.40
N PRO A 48 -6.98 -0.37 -39.76
CA PRO A 48 -7.23 -1.64 -39.03
C PRO A 48 -6.17 -2.70 -39.34
N TYR A 49 -4.90 -2.39 -39.02
CA TYR A 49 -3.84 -3.37 -39.11
C TYR A 49 -3.73 -4.19 -37.81
N PRO A 50 -3.60 -5.53 -37.89
CA PRO A 50 -3.46 -6.40 -36.71
C PRO A 50 -2.32 -6.02 -35.76
N TYR A 51 -1.28 -5.40 -36.30
CA TYR A 51 -0.15 -4.90 -35.52
C TYR A 51 -0.56 -3.80 -34.54
N TYR A 52 -1.40 -2.83 -34.96
CA TYR A 52 -1.86 -1.75 -34.09
C TYR A 52 -2.77 -2.27 -32.97
N SER A 53 -3.69 -3.18 -33.32
CA SER A 53 -4.53 -3.85 -32.34
C SER A 53 -3.67 -4.57 -31.27
N SER A 54 -2.65 -5.29 -31.71
CA SER A 54 -1.77 -6.01 -30.78
C SER A 54 -1.00 -5.08 -29.84
N ILE A 55 -0.58 -3.91 -30.31
CA ILE A 55 0.10 -2.93 -29.44
C ILE A 55 -0.91 -2.27 -28.51
N SER A 56 -2.09 -1.88 -29.02
CA SER A 56 -3.16 -1.30 -28.20
C SER A 56 -3.55 -2.24 -27.06
N ASN A 57 -3.85 -3.52 -27.36
CA ASN A 57 -4.20 -4.51 -26.35
C ASN A 57 -3.07 -4.68 -25.30
N TYR A 58 -1.82 -4.68 -25.75
CA TYR A 58 -0.69 -4.77 -24.82
C TYR A 58 -0.61 -3.55 -23.88
N MET A 59 -0.85 -2.36 -24.38
CA MET A 59 -0.89 -1.14 -23.59
C MET A 59 -2.10 -1.11 -22.64
N TYR A 60 -3.28 -1.57 -23.12
CA TYR A 60 -4.45 -1.72 -22.25
C TYR A 60 -4.24 -2.74 -21.14
N ALA A 61 -3.54 -3.84 -21.41
CA ALA A 61 -3.18 -4.79 -20.34
C ALA A 61 -2.36 -4.10 -19.23
N GLY A 62 -1.34 -3.32 -19.60
CA GLY A 62 -0.56 -2.52 -18.67
C GLY A 62 -1.40 -1.51 -17.89
N TYR A 63 -2.29 -0.77 -18.58
CA TYR A 63 -3.22 0.16 -17.94
C TYR A 63 -4.14 -0.54 -16.92
N HIS A 64 -4.68 -1.70 -17.26
CA HIS A 64 -5.55 -2.47 -16.37
C HIS A 64 -4.80 -3.05 -15.17
N ILE A 65 -3.52 -3.39 -15.31
CA ILE A 65 -2.69 -3.79 -14.18
C ILE A 65 -2.55 -2.65 -13.17
N GLU A 66 -2.17 -1.46 -13.65
CA GLU A 66 -2.01 -0.28 -12.79
C GLU A 66 -3.34 0.19 -12.18
N SER A 67 -4.46 0.01 -12.91
CA SER A 67 -5.82 0.26 -12.41
C SER A 67 -6.32 -0.82 -11.45
N LYS A 68 -5.56 -1.92 -11.25
CA LYS A 68 -5.95 -3.11 -10.48
C LYS A 68 -7.17 -3.86 -11.05
N GLU A 69 -7.46 -3.68 -12.30
CA GLU A 69 -8.50 -4.36 -13.07
C GLU A 69 -7.94 -5.64 -13.71
N TYR A 70 -7.43 -6.55 -12.89
CA TYR A 70 -6.64 -7.70 -13.34
C TYR A 70 -7.37 -8.64 -14.31
N ASP A 71 -8.68 -8.83 -14.12
CA ASP A 71 -9.49 -9.66 -15.04
C ASP A 71 -9.49 -9.09 -16.46
N LYS A 72 -9.53 -7.77 -16.61
CA LYS A 72 -9.44 -7.12 -17.92
C LYS A 72 -8.03 -7.28 -18.53
N ALA A 73 -6.98 -7.14 -17.71
CA ALA A 73 -5.63 -7.37 -18.16
C ALA A 73 -5.42 -8.80 -18.67
N LEU A 74 -5.96 -9.79 -17.97
CA LEU A 74 -5.91 -11.20 -18.41
C LEU A 74 -6.59 -11.41 -19.74
N LYS A 75 -7.73 -10.76 -19.99
CA LYS A 75 -8.46 -10.85 -21.26
C LYS A 75 -7.62 -10.29 -22.42
N GLU A 76 -6.98 -9.13 -22.22
CA GLU A 76 -6.08 -8.56 -23.23
C GLU A 76 -4.91 -9.52 -23.58
N TYR A 77 -4.31 -10.14 -22.55
CA TYR A 77 -3.26 -11.12 -22.77
C TYR A 77 -3.76 -12.38 -23.47
N GLU A 78 -4.97 -12.86 -23.18
CA GLU A 78 -5.55 -14.01 -23.87
C GLU A 78 -5.73 -13.75 -25.35
N GLU A 79 -6.25 -12.59 -25.75
CA GLU A 79 -6.37 -12.19 -27.14
C GLU A 79 -5.01 -12.17 -27.83
N LEU A 80 -3.99 -11.55 -27.21
CA LEU A 80 -2.63 -11.50 -27.74
C LEU A 80 -2.00 -12.90 -27.88
N LEU A 81 -2.23 -13.78 -26.93
CA LEU A 81 -1.72 -15.15 -26.94
C LEU A 81 -2.31 -15.98 -28.09
N THR A 82 -3.58 -15.75 -28.46
CA THR A 82 -4.19 -16.45 -29.62
C THR A 82 -3.49 -16.10 -30.91
N ILE A 83 -3.06 -14.84 -31.07
CA ILE A 83 -2.40 -14.33 -32.28
C ILE A 83 -0.95 -14.83 -32.33
N THR A 84 -0.24 -14.80 -31.23
CA THR A 84 1.21 -15.06 -31.19
C THR A 84 1.59 -16.54 -31.21
N LYS A 85 0.69 -17.43 -30.81
CA LYS A 85 0.96 -18.86 -30.70
C LYS A 85 1.56 -19.51 -31.96
N LYS A 86 1.13 -19.04 -33.14
CA LYS A 86 1.56 -19.59 -34.44
C LYS A 86 2.60 -18.74 -35.17
N THR A 87 2.75 -17.47 -34.77
CA THR A 87 3.49 -16.49 -35.56
C THR A 87 4.82 -16.07 -34.93
N ALA A 88 4.92 -16.07 -33.61
CA ALA A 88 6.09 -15.52 -32.91
C ALA A 88 6.27 -16.18 -31.53
N LEU A 89 6.94 -17.34 -31.51
CA LEU A 89 7.12 -18.13 -30.28
C LEU A 89 7.78 -17.31 -29.15
N PHE A 90 8.79 -16.51 -29.45
CA PHE A 90 9.43 -15.65 -28.45
C PHE A 90 8.43 -14.67 -27.81
N ARG A 91 7.64 -13.99 -28.64
CA ARG A 91 6.62 -13.05 -28.15
C ARG A 91 5.52 -13.77 -27.36
N HIS A 92 5.14 -14.96 -27.80
CA HIS A 92 4.17 -15.79 -27.11
C HIS A 92 4.62 -16.12 -25.69
N VAL A 93 5.86 -16.50 -25.52
CA VAL A 93 6.41 -16.78 -24.19
C VAL A 93 6.50 -15.53 -23.31
N GLN A 94 6.87 -14.37 -23.86
CA GLN A 94 6.83 -13.12 -23.11
C GLN A 94 5.41 -12.80 -22.59
N LEU A 95 4.41 -12.99 -23.43
CA LEU A 95 3.00 -12.74 -23.02
C LEU A 95 2.52 -13.75 -21.98
N LEU A 96 2.92 -15.01 -22.06
CA LEU A 96 2.67 -16.01 -21.02
C LEU A 96 3.30 -15.58 -19.67
N GLN A 97 4.51 -15.03 -19.69
CA GLN A 97 5.15 -14.50 -18.47
C GLN A 97 4.38 -13.34 -17.87
N GLU A 98 3.97 -12.37 -18.68
CA GLU A 98 3.18 -11.24 -18.19
C GLU A 98 1.83 -11.70 -17.63
N ARG A 99 1.15 -12.62 -18.29
CA ARG A 99 -0.08 -13.25 -17.80
C ARG A 99 0.14 -13.95 -16.45
N ALA A 100 1.21 -14.70 -16.30
CA ALA A 100 1.54 -15.38 -15.06
C ALA A 100 1.79 -14.38 -13.90
N LYS A 101 2.44 -13.23 -14.17
CA LYS A 101 2.61 -12.16 -13.18
C LYS A 101 1.25 -11.61 -12.69
N VAL A 102 0.31 -11.38 -13.61
CA VAL A 102 -1.03 -10.90 -13.24
C VAL A 102 -1.75 -11.91 -12.35
N LEU A 103 -1.68 -13.21 -12.67
CA LEU A 103 -2.25 -14.26 -11.84
C LEU A 103 -1.63 -14.32 -10.44
N VAL A 104 -0.33 -14.06 -10.33
CA VAL A 104 0.34 -13.93 -9.03
C VAL A 104 -0.21 -12.73 -8.24
N LEU A 105 -0.42 -11.57 -8.89
CA LEU A 105 -1.03 -10.41 -8.24
C LEU A 105 -2.46 -10.68 -7.75
N MET A 106 -3.20 -11.54 -8.46
CA MET A 106 -4.53 -12.03 -8.07
C MET A 106 -4.50 -13.14 -7.00
N ASN A 107 -3.31 -13.53 -6.53
CA ASN A 107 -3.10 -14.66 -5.62
C ASN A 107 -3.49 -16.05 -6.21
N GLN A 108 -3.62 -16.16 -7.52
CA GLN A 108 -3.93 -17.38 -8.26
C GLN A 108 -2.66 -18.18 -8.58
N LYS A 109 -1.92 -18.56 -7.54
CA LYS A 109 -0.58 -19.17 -7.65
C LYS A 109 -0.57 -20.49 -8.43
N GLN A 110 -1.62 -21.29 -8.29
CA GLN A 110 -1.71 -22.59 -8.98
C GLN A 110 -1.80 -22.43 -10.50
N GLU A 111 -2.55 -21.45 -10.96
CA GLU A 111 -2.67 -21.16 -12.39
C GLU A 111 -1.38 -20.55 -12.94
N ALA A 112 -0.75 -19.66 -12.20
CA ALA A 112 0.56 -19.13 -12.57
C ALA A 112 1.59 -20.24 -12.70
N CYS A 113 1.64 -21.23 -11.79
CA CYS A 113 2.55 -22.37 -11.87
C CYS A 113 2.34 -23.18 -13.16
N LYS A 114 1.10 -23.44 -13.57
CA LYS A 114 0.82 -24.16 -14.83
C LYS A 114 1.38 -23.41 -16.04
N ILE A 115 1.27 -22.10 -16.06
CA ILE A 115 1.84 -21.28 -17.14
C ILE A 115 3.37 -21.36 -17.12
N TYR A 116 4.01 -21.35 -15.95
CA TYR A 116 5.46 -21.52 -15.88
C TYR A 116 5.92 -22.91 -16.32
N GLU A 117 5.14 -23.96 -16.08
CA GLU A 117 5.37 -25.30 -16.62
C GLU A 117 5.28 -25.28 -18.15
N GLU A 118 4.24 -24.66 -18.72
CA GLU A 118 4.11 -24.47 -20.18
C GLU A 118 5.31 -23.72 -20.76
N ILE A 119 5.71 -22.62 -20.14
CA ILE A 119 6.91 -21.86 -20.54
C ILE A 119 8.16 -22.75 -20.53
N ASN A 120 8.33 -23.61 -19.51
CA ASN A 120 9.45 -24.51 -19.43
C ASN A 120 9.47 -25.54 -20.56
N HIS A 121 8.32 -26.08 -20.95
CA HIS A 121 8.22 -26.98 -22.12
C HIS A 121 8.51 -26.28 -23.45
N LEU A 122 8.18 -24.97 -23.56
CA LEU A 122 8.48 -24.18 -24.76
C LEU A 122 9.97 -23.79 -24.88
N LYS A 123 10.73 -23.86 -23.78
CA LYS A 123 12.16 -23.53 -23.75
C LYS A 123 13.01 -24.41 -24.62
N ASP A 124 12.68 -25.72 -24.73
CA ASP A 124 13.45 -26.66 -25.53
C ASP A 124 13.45 -26.30 -27.02
N SER A 125 12.56 -25.38 -27.42
CA SER A 125 12.46 -24.86 -28.78
C SER A 125 13.06 -23.46 -28.97
N LEU A 126 13.56 -22.82 -27.92
CA LEU A 126 14.20 -21.50 -27.95
C LEU A 126 15.65 -21.64 -27.43
N ASP A 127 16.58 -20.93 -28.09
CA ASP A 127 18.01 -20.95 -27.71
C ASP A 127 18.18 -20.72 -26.19
N ALA A 128 18.56 -21.80 -25.49
CA ALA A 128 18.47 -21.93 -24.03
C ALA A 128 19.26 -20.86 -23.26
N GLN A 129 20.33 -20.31 -23.84
CA GLN A 129 21.29 -19.45 -23.13
C GLN A 129 20.78 -18.01 -22.96
N SER A 130 20.10 -17.46 -23.96
CA SER A 130 19.48 -16.14 -23.91
C SER A 130 18.26 -16.12 -22.96
N TYR A 131 17.58 -17.23 -22.84
CA TYR A 131 16.36 -17.40 -22.08
C TYR A 131 16.60 -17.52 -20.57
N LEU A 132 17.65 -18.26 -20.17
CA LEU A 132 18.05 -18.39 -18.77
C LEU A 132 18.42 -17.04 -18.13
N SER A 133 19.06 -16.16 -18.90
CA SER A 133 19.39 -14.81 -18.44
C SER A 133 18.14 -14.00 -18.11
N GLN A 134 17.14 -13.99 -19.00
CA GLN A 134 15.89 -13.23 -18.82
C GLN A 134 15.02 -13.79 -17.69
N ILE A 135 14.98 -15.11 -17.50
CA ILE A 135 14.24 -15.73 -16.40
C ILE A 135 14.89 -15.45 -15.05
N ASN A 136 16.22 -15.49 -14.97
CA ASN A 136 16.93 -15.14 -13.75
C ASN A 136 16.70 -13.67 -13.38
N GLU A 137 16.69 -12.76 -14.34
CA GLU A 137 16.34 -11.36 -14.14
C GLU A 137 14.90 -11.21 -13.62
N LEU A 138 13.95 -11.92 -14.25
CA LEU A 138 12.54 -11.90 -13.85
C LEU A 138 12.33 -12.48 -12.44
N HIS A 139 13.01 -13.58 -12.12
CA HIS A 139 12.97 -14.20 -10.80
C HIS A 139 13.57 -13.27 -9.73
N THR A 140 14.63 -12.54 -10.10
CA THR A 140 15.25 -11.55 -9.21
C THR A 140 14.30 -10.36 -8.96
N LEU A 141 13.66 -9.83 -10.00
CA LEU A 141 12.63 -8.77 -9.86
C LEU A 141 11.46 -9.24 -8.99
N TYR A 142 10.97 -10.47 -9.21
CA TYR A 142 9.90 -11.03 -8.38
C TYR A 142 10.30 -11.19 -6.91
N GLN A 143 11.55 -11.57 -6.63
CA GLN A 143 12.06 -11.66 -5.26
C GLN A 143 12.20 -10.26 -4.62
N ILE A 144 12.59 -9.25 -5.39
CA ILE A 144 12.68 -7.86 -4.93
C ILE A 144 11.28 -7.36 -4.56
N ASP A 145 10.28 -7.51 -5.42
CA ASP A 145 8.90 -7.11 -5.14
C ASP A 145 8.33 -7.81 -3.88
N LYS A 146 8.62 -9.12 -3.75
CA LYS A 146 8.21 -9.88 -2.57
C LYS A 146 8.90 -9.41 -1.29
N SER A 147 10.17 -9.02 -1.38
CA SER A 147 10.91 -8.47 -0.23
C SER A 147 10.41 -7.09 0.15
N GLU A 148 10.06 -6.24 -0.81
CA GLU A 148 9.44 -4.93 -0.57
C GLU A 148 8.07 -5.05 0.09
N LEU A 149 7.21 -5.95 -0.39
CA LEU A 149 5.91 -6.22 0.23
C LEU A 149 6.05 -6.72 1.69
N ASN A 150 7.03 -7.60 1.94
CA ASN A 150 7.33 -8.04 3.30
C ASN A 150 7.85 -6.88 4.17
N TYR A 151 8.71 -6.02 3.63
CA TYR A 151 9.21 -4.85 4.33
C TYR A 151 8.09 -3.87 4.70
N ILE A 152 7.16 -3.59 3.78
CA ILE A 152 5.97 -2.76 4.03
C ILE A 152 5.07 -3.37 5.12
N ASN A 153 4.88 -4.69 5.10
CA ASN A 153 4.09 -5.38 6.12
C ASN A 153 4.77 -5.36 7.51
N ILE A 154 6.09 -5.50 7.55
CA ILE A 154 6.87 -5.37 8.79
C ILE A 154 6.78 -3.93 9.33
N GLN A 155 6.92 -2.92 8.48
CA GLN A 155 6.77 -1.53 8.88
C GLN A 155 5.36 -1.23 9.43
N LYS A 156 4.30 -1.72 8.78
CA LYS A 156 2.92 -1.59 9.28
C LYS A 156 2.74 -2.23 10.65
N ASN A 157 3.26 -3.45 10.83
CA ASN A 157 3.19 -4.13 12.12
C ASN A 157 3.95 -3.37 13.22
N LEU A 158 5.15 -2.86 12.94
CA LEU A 158 5.92 -2.02 13.86
C LEU A 158 5.15 -0.75 14.24
N TYR A 159 4.49 -0.11 13.28
CA TYR A 159 3.65 1.05 13.53
C TYR A 159 2.49 0.74 14.47
N TYR A 160 1.75 -0.35 14.25
CA TYR A 160 0.66 -0.77 15.14
C TYR A 160 1.15 -1.13 16.54
N TRP A 161 2.31 -1.79 16.66
CA TRP A 161 2.93 -2.08 17.94
C TRP A 161 3.31 -0.79 18.69
N SER A 162 3.91 0.18 18.03
CA SER A 162 4.26 1.47 18.63
C SER A 162 3.03 2.23 19.11
N LEU A 163 1.96 2.22 18.32
CA LEU A 163 0.69 2.86 18.69
C LEU A 163 0.06 2.21 19.94
N SER A 164 0.12 0.89 20.05
CA SER A 164 -0.39 0.16 21.22
C SER A 164 0.39 0.48 22.48
N VAL A 165 1.71 0.59 22.40
CA VAL A 165 2.57 0.97 23.54
C VAL A 165 2.24 2.40 24.02
N ILE A 166 2.08 3.34 23.09
CA ILE A 166 1.69 4.72 23.45
C ILE A 166 0.34 4.75 24.15
N LEU A 167 -0.63 3.98 23.68
CA LEU A 167 -1.95 3.90 24.30
C LEU A 167 -1.88 3.37 25.73
N VAL A 168 -1.07 2.35 26.00
CA VAL A 168 -0.84 1.83 27.34
C VAL A 168 -0.23 2.89 28.25
N ILE A 169 0.77 3.64 27.76
CA ILE A 169 1.41 4.72 28.54
C ILE A 169 0.38 5.80 28.91
N VAL A 170 -0.46 6.21 27.97
CA VAL A 170 -1.52 7.21 28.22
C VAL A 170 -2.49 6.72 29.31
N VAL A 171 -2.90 5.46 29.27
CA VAL A 171 -3.78 4.88 30.30
C VAL A 171 -3.10 4.90 31.67
N LEU A 172 -1.81 4.54 31.74
CA LEU A 172 -1.07 4.57 33.01
C LEU A 172 -0.96 5.99 33.58
N ILE A 173 -0.74 7.00 32.73
CA ILE A 173 -0.69 8.41 33.13
C ILE A 173 -2.05 8.85 33.69
N ILE A 174 -3.16 8.49 33.05
CA ILE A 174 -4.52 8.81 33.53
C ILE A 174 -4.75 8.19 34.91
N ILE A 175 -4.37 6.93 35.10
CA ILE A 175 -4.49 6.23 36.40
C ILE A 175 -3.65 6.94 37.45
N ALA A 176 -2.42 7.34 37.15
CA ALA A 176 -1.55 8.07 38.05
C ALA A 176 -2.15 9.42 38.46
N ILE A 177 -2.67 10.20 37.53
CA ILE A 177 -3.35 11.47 37.80
C ILE A 177 -4.55 11.26 38.71
N PHE A 178 -5.34 10.21 38.47
CA PHE A 178 -6.51 9.91 39.28
C PHE A 178 -6.13 9.52 40.72
N ARG A 179 -5.04 8.75 40.90
CA ARG A 179 -4.48 8.42 42.21
C ARG A 179 -3.99 9.65 42.98
N ILE A 180 -3.24 10.53 42.29
CA ILE A 180 -2.73 11.76 42.90
C ILE A 180 -3.90 12.66 43.35
N LYS A 181 -4.90 12.86 42.51
CA LYS A 181 -6.09 13.66 42.81
C LYS A 181 -6.83 13.08 44.05
N ARG A 182 -6.99 11.74 44.11
CA ARG A 182 -7.65 11.09 45.24
C ARG A 182 -6.85 11.26 46.53
N THR A 183 -5.54 11.18 46.48
CA THR A 183 -4.65 11.35 47.64
C THR A 183 -4.68 12.81 48.12
N ASN A 184 -4.60 13.79 47.21
CA ASN A 184 -4.71 15.20 47.56
C ASN A 184 -6.05 15.54 48.22
N ASN A 185 -7.16 15.00 47.71
CA ASN A 185 -8.47 15.23 48.29
C ASN A 185 -8.55 14.66 49.73
N ARG A 186 -7.96 13.49 50.00
CA ARG A 186 -7.87 12.91 51.34
C ARG A 186 -7.02 13.77 52.27
N LEU A 187 -5.90 14.29 51.78
CA LEU A 187 -5.02 15.16 52.55
C LEU A 187 -5.75 16.46 52.92
N LEU A 188 -6.46 17.06 51.99
CA LEU A 188 -7.23 18.27 52.25
C LEU A 188 -8.34 18.07 53.29
N GLN A 189 -9.05 16.94 53.22
CA GLN A 189 -10.05 16.57 54.23
C GLN A 189 -9.42 16.41 55.61
N SER A 190 -8.29 15.69 55.70
CA SER A 190 -7.56 15.52 56.97
C SER A 190 -7.09 16.85 57.56
N GLN A 191 -6.60 17.78 56.73
CA GLN A 191 -6.22 19.12 57.18
C GLN A 191 -7.42 19.92 57.70
N GLN A 192 -8.56 19.86 57.02
CA GLN A 192 -9.78 20.52 57.46
C GLN A 192 -10.31 19.97 58.79
N GLU A 193 -10.22 18.64 59.01
CA GLU A 193 -10.59 18.00 60.25
C GLU A 193 -9.66 18.42 61.40
N GLN A 194 -8.35 18.47 61.15
CA GLN A 194 -7.38 18.94 62.16
C GLN A 194 -7.61 20.40 62.52
N GLU A 195 -7.91 21.29 61.53
CA GLU A 195 -8.20 22.68 61.82
C GLU A 195 -9.49 22.88 62.61
N LYS A 196 -10.52 22.06 62.29
CA LYS A 196 -11.78 22.06 63.11
C LYS A 196 -11.53 21.63 64.54
N ALA A 197 -10.75 20.53 64.72
CA ALA A 197 -10.39 20.04 66.04
C ALA A 197 -9.57 21.05 66.85
N LYS A 198 -8.61 21.74 66.20
CA LYS A 198 -7.82 22.82 66.80
C LYS A 198 -8.70 23.99 67.27
N LYS A 199 -9.58 24.49 66.38
CA LYS A 199 -10.55 25.58 66.75
C LYS A 199 -11.47 25.15 67.88
N GLN A 200 -11.89 23.90 67.96
CA GLN A 200 -12.73 23.41 69.03
C GLN A 200 -11.98 23.30 70.36
N ALA A 201 -10.72 22.87 70.35
CA ALA A 201 -9.84 22.87 71.48
C ALA A 201 -9.55 24.27 72.04
N GLU A 202 -9.26 25.24 71.15
CA GLU A 202 -9.07 26.66 71.53
C GLU A 202 -10.30 27.27 72.14
N LYS A 203 -11.51 27.01 71.60
CA LYS A 203 -12.76 27.43 72.18
C LYS A 203 -12.96 26.82 73.59
N SER A 204 -12.66 25.56 73.76
CA SER A 204 -12.75 24.86 75.08
C SER A 204 -11.81 25.47 76.15
N ILE A 205 -10.57 25.78 75.73
CA ILE A 205 -9.58 26.43 76.61
C ILE A 205 -10.05 27.84 77.00
N HIS A 206 -10.55 28.64 75.97
CA HIS A 206 -11.06 29.96 76.21
C HIS A 206 -12.25 29.94 77.21
N THR A 207 -13.20 29.03 77.04
CA THR A 207 -14.34 28.87 77.92
C THR A 207 -13.91 28.49 79.30
N LYS A 208 -12.93 27.58 79.45
CA LYS A 208 -12.34 27.19 80.76
C LYS A 208 -11.65 28.37 81.39
N SER A 209 -10.89 29.18 80.65
CA SER A 209 -10.23 30.38 81.15
C SER A 209 -11.23 31.43 81.66
N LEU A 210 -12.29 31.67 80.92
CA LEU A 210 -13.36 32.57 81.34
C LEU A 210 -14.07 32.06 82.65
N PHE A 211 -14.33 30.76 82.69
CA PHE A 211 -14.94 30.16 83.93
C PHE A 211 -14.05 30.34 85.15
N LEU A 212 -12.75 30.08 85.00
CA LEU A 212 -11.79 30.25 86.15
C LEU A 212 -11.62 31.72 86.54
N SER A 213 -11.64 32.66 85.53
CA SER A 213 -11.56 34.08 85.84
C SER A 213 -12.80 34.58 86.62
N ASN A 214 -13.97 34.12 86.24
CA ASN A 214 -15.20 34.51 86.94
C ASN A 214 -15.26 33.94 88.36
N MET A 215 -14.77 32.71 88.58
CA MET A 215 -14.68 32.11 89.91
C MET A 215 -13.65 32.81 90.81
N SER A 216 -12.57 33.36 90.26
CA SER A 216 -11.58 34.14 91.04
C SER A 216 -12.08 35.54 91.42
N HIS A 217 -13.16 36.00 90.86
CA HIS A 217 -13.75 37.34 91.17
C HIS A 217 -14.84 37.25 92.21
N GLU A 218 -15.32 36.08 92.60
CA GLU A 218 -16.33 35.85 93.60
C GLU A 218 -15.79 35.41 94.97
N ILE A 219 -14.42 35.39 95.18
CA ILE A 219 -13.73 35.21 96.40
C ILE A 219 -13.03 36.51 96.78
#